data_bcd4d6133eba24d1c6c765edab26cbd6
#
_entry.id   bcd4d6133eba24d1c6c765edab26cbd6
#
_cell.length_a   1.000
_cell.length_b   1.000
_cell.length_c   1.000
_cell.angle_alpha   90.00
_cell.angle_beta   90.00
_cell.angle_gamma   90.00
#
_symmetry.space_group_name_H-M   'P 1'
#
loop_
_entity.id
_entity.type
_entity.pdbx_description
1 polymer ?
#
loop_
_entity_poly.entity_id
_entity_poly.type
_entity_poly.pdbx_seq_one_letter_code
_entity_poly.pdbx_strand_id
1 'polypeptide(L)'
;TADDRTAPDLWTELRDGTIVREALEDFYNRVYADARLAPFFRGVTKERLVGKQYAFLHDEMKGRRSAYFGDNMRNTHHWMVIPDDLFDHRQRLMVDVLRDHGLTEAQITRWMNFEERHRPDIVKDAPWERMFGDQPMPADGYERETLSCGAMCDHCGREIQPGESVLYHVRLGSISCSHCQTGTAS
;
A
#
# COMPACT_ATOMS: atom_id res chain seq x y z
N THR A 1 37.08 -1.84 -15.76
CA THR A 1 36.08 -1.86 -14.67
C THR A 1 35.25 -0.60 -14.78
N ALA A 2 34.14 -0.67 -15.55
CA ALA A 2 33.18 0.41 -15.65
C ALA A 2 32.45 0.53 -14.30
N ASP A 3 32.38 1.74 -13.80
CA ASP A 3 31.79 2.12 -12.53
C ASP A 3 30.27 1.84 -12.57
N ASP A 4 29.83 0.79 -11.87
CA ASP A 4 28.42 0.35 -11.75
C ASP A 4 27.55 1.34 -10.94
N ARG A 5 28.05 2.53 -10.66
CA ARG A 5 27.39 3.57 -9.87
C ARG A 5 26.62 4.62 -10.68
N THR A 6 26.51 4.45 -12.00
CA THR A 6 25.89 5.44 -12.89
C THR A 6 24.62 4.99 -13.61
N ALA A 7 24.13 3.76 -13.40
CA ALA A 7 22.83 3.37 -13.94
C ALA A 7 21.71 4.11 -13.18
N PRO A 8 20.73 4.70 -13.88
CA PRO A 8 19.60 5.35 -13.23
C PRO A 8 18.82 4.32 -12.37
N ASP A 9 18.24 4.79 -11.27
CA ASP A 9 17.32 3.95 -10.50
C ASP A 9 16.03 3.68 -11.30
N LEU A 10 15.30 2.63 -10.92
CA LEU A 10 14.12 2.19 -11.66
C LEU A 10 13.04 3.29 -11.71
N TRP A 11 12.92 4.13 -10.68
CA TRP A 11 11.97 5.23 -10.66
C TRP A 11 12.23 6.25 -11.77
N THR A 12 13.49 6.63 -11.93
CA THR A 12 13.93 7.56 -12.98
C THR A 12 13.75 6.96 -14.37
N GLU A 13 14.08 5.66 -14.56
CA GLU A 13 13.83 4.95 -15.82
C GLU A 13 12.34 4.93 -16.20
N LEU A 14 11.44 4.88 -15.21
CA LEU A 14 9.99 4.87 -15.38
C LEU A 14 9.40 6.31 -15.41
N ARG A 15 10.14 7.24 -16.02
CA ARG A 15 9.76 8.64 -16.20
C ARG A 15 9.43 9.35 -14.88
N ASP A 16 10.34 9.25 -13.92
CA ASP A 16 10.18 9.82 -12.59
C ASP A 16 8.84 9.46 -11.94
N GLY A 17 8.48 8.19 -12.07
CA GLY A 17 7.28 7.62 -11.45
C GLY A 17 5.97 7.79 -12.24
N THR A 18 5.98 8.43 -13.42
CA THR A 18 4.76 8.57 -14.23
C THR A 18 4.21 7.20 -14.64
N ILE A 19 5.07 6.31 -15.19
CA ILE A 19 4.66 4.96 -15.57
C ILE A 19 4.26 4.14 -14.33
N VAL A 20 4.90 4.38 -13.18
CA VAL A 20 4.53 3.71 -11.91
C VAL A 20 3.08 4.03 -11.54
N ARG A 21 2.68 5.30 -11.63
CA ARG A 21 1.31 5.70 -11.33
C ARG A 21 0.30 5.09 -12.29
N GLU A 22 0.56 5.17 -13.59
CA GLU A 22 -0.31 4.60 -14.62
C GLU A 22 -0.48 3.08 -14.46
N ALA A 23 0.60 2.36 -14.20
CA ALA A 23 0.56 0.92 -13.95
C ALA A 23 -0.22 0.58 -12.67
N LEU A 24 -0.05 1.34 -11.58
CA LEU A 24 -0.81 1.13 -10.36
C LEU A 24 -2.30 1.39 -10.52
N GLU A 25 -2.70 2.42 -11.27
CA GLU A 25 -4.11 2.70 -11.57
C GLU A 25 -4.75 1.54 -12.35
N ASP A 26 -4.08 1.01 -13.37
CA ASP A 26 -4.54 -0.16 -14.11
C ASP A 26 -4.56 -1.42 -13.23
N PHE A 27 -3.50 -1.65 -12.47
CA PHE A 27 -3.42 -2.78 -11.55
C PHE A 27 -4.61 -2.81 -10.58
N TYR A 28 -4.91 -1.70 -9.91
CA TYR A 28 -6.03 -1.66 -8.97
C TYR A 28 -7.39 -1.71 -9.68
N ASN A 29 -7.53 -1.23 -10.91
CA ASN A 29 -8.73 -1.49 -11.71
C ASN A 29 -8.97 -2.99 -11.89
N ARG A 30 -7.93 -3.76 -12.19
CA ARG A 30 -8.01 -5.22 -12.33
C ARG A 30 -8.23 -5.92 -10.99
N VAL A 31 -7.58 -5.48 -9.92
CA VAL A 31 -7.77 -6.00 -8.56
C VAL A 31 -9.22 -5.86 -8.09
N TYR A 32 -9.84 -4.70 -8.29
CA TYR A 32 -11.24 -4.48 -7.90
C TYR A 32 -12.23 -5.27 -8.74
N ALA A 33 -11.85 -5.69 -9.95
CA ALA A 33 -12.63 -6.58 -10.81
C ALA A 33 -12.34 -8.07 -10.56
N ASP A 34 -11.28 -8.41 -9.83
CA ASP A 34 -10.88 -9.78 -9.56
C ASP A 34 -11.63 -10.35 -8.35
N ALA A 35 -12.35 -11.48 -8.57
CA ALA A 35 -13.19 -12.07 -7.53
C ALA A 35 -12.42 -12.56 -6.29
N ARG A 36 -11.13 -12.89 -6.43
CA ARG A 36 -10.29 -13.38 -5.33
C ARG A 36 -9.64 -12.24 -4.55
N LEU A 37 -9.31 -11.13 -5.20
CA LEU A 37 -8.58 -10.01 -4.61
C LEU A 37 -9.51 -8.90 -4.09
N ALA A 38 -10.59 -8.59 -4.80
CA ALA A 38 -11.51 -7.51 -4.43
C ALA A 38 -12.03 -7.56 -2.99
N PRO A 39 -12.32 -8.73 -2.38
CA PRO A 39 -12.82 -8.79 -1.00
C PRO A 39 -11.90 -8.14 0.04
N PHE A 40 -10.58 -8.11 -0.18
CA PHE A 40 -9.62 -7.50 0.74
C PHE A 40 -9.65 -5.97 0.74
N PHE A 41 -10.25 -5.37 -0.29
CA PHE A 41 -10.24 -3.92 -0.50
C PHE A 41 -11.61 -3.26 -0.27
N ARG A 42 -12.56 -4.00 0.30
CA ARG A 42 -13.88 -3.45 0.68
C ARG A 42 -13.71 -2.32 1.70
N GLY A 43 -14.32 -1.18 1.42
CA GLY A 43 -14.25 0.00 2.30
C GLY A 43 -13.00 0.86 2.11
N VAL A 44 -12.13 0.53 1.17
CA VAL A 44 -10.95 1.34 0.80
C VAL A 44 -11.11 1.83 -0.63
N THR A 45 -10.84 3.11 -0.88
CA THR A 45 -10.91 3.67 -2.23
C THR A 45 -9.68 3.29 -3.05
N LYS A 46 -9.87 3.16 -4.36
CA LYS A 46 -8.77 2.86 -5.28
C LYS A 46 -7.68 3.96 -5.23
N GLU A 47 -8.09 5.21 -5.20
CA GLU A 47 -7.19 6.38 -5.17
C GLU A 47 -6.26 6.33 -3.96
N ARG A 48 -6.79 5.90 -2.81
CA ARG A 48 -6.00 5.75 -1.58
C ARG A 48 -4.97 4.63 -1.72
N LEU A 49 -5.36 3.48 -2.29
CA LEU A 49 -4.44 2.35 -2.49
C LEU A 49 -3.34 2.72 -3.48
N VAL A 50 -3.70 3.34 -4.60
CA VAL A 50 -2.73 3.84 -5.59
C VAL A 50 -1.76 4.81 -4.92
N GLY A 51 -2.25 5.78 -4.15
CA GLY A 51 -1.40 6.75 -3.47
C GLY A 51 -0.43 6.11 -2.47
N LYS A 52 -0.90 5.17 -1.66
CA LYS A 52 -0.05 4.44 -0.70
C LYS A 52 1.01 3.60 -1.39
N GLN A 53 0.62 2.83 -2.40
CA GLN A 53 1.55 1.97 -3.13
C GLN A 53 2.56 2.79 -3.93
N TYR A 54 2.12 3.92 -4.49
CA TYR A 54 3.00 4.85 -5.20
C TYR A 54 4.10 5.40 -4.29
N ALA A 55 3.74 5.87 -3.09
CA ALA A 55 4.69 6.36 -2.11
C ALA A 55 5.67 5.27 -1.65
N PHE A 56 5.15 4.06 -1.41
CA PHE A 56 5.96 2.90 -1.04
C PHE A 56 6.99 2.56 -2.13
N LEU A 57 6.56 2.43 -3.39
CA LEU A 57 7.45 2.10 -4.50
C LEU A 57 8.46 3.22 -4.78
N HIS A 58 8.09 4.49 -4.60
CA HIS A 58 9.04 5.60 -4.69
C HIS A 58 10.20 5.40 -3.73
N ASP A 59 9.92 5.12 -2.47
CA ASP A 59 10.97 4.93 -1.47
C ASP A 59 11.80 3.67 -1.74
N GLU A 60 11.17 2.56 -2.08
CA GLU A 60 11.86 1.31 -2.43
C GLU A 60 12.78 1.47 -3.65
N MET A 61 12.28 2.08 -4.73
CA MET A 61 13.04 2.28 -5.97
C MET A 61 14.16 3.32 -5.81
N LYS A 62 14.02 4.27 -4.87
CA LYS A 62 15.07 5.25 -4.52
C LYS A 62 16.04 4.73 -3.44
N GLY A 63 15.91 3.48 -3.01
CA GLY A 63 16.76 2.89 -1.97
C GLY A 63 16.57 3.51 -0.58
N ARG A 64 15.40 4.10 -0.33
CA ARG A 64 15.03 4.66 0.97
C ARG A 64 14.29 3.59 1.78
N ARG A 65 14.46 3.60 3.10
CA ARG A 65 13.58 2.81 3.96
C ARG A 65 12.19 3.43 3.95
N SER A 66 11.23 2.71 3.39
CA SER A 66 9.83 3.13 3.42
C SER A 66 9.35 3.17 4.88
N ALA A 67 9.08 4.38 5.37
CA ALA A 67 8.37 4.59 6.62
C ALA A 67 6.87 4.60 6.30
N TYR A 68 6.24 3.44 6.34
CA TYR A 68 4.80 3.29 6.11
C TYR A 68 4.06 3.90 7.32
N PHE A 69 3.77 5.19 7.31
CA PHE A 69 2.96 5.89 8.34
C PHE A 69 3.09 5.33 9.78
N GLY A 70 4.31 4.96 10.20
CA GLY A 70 4.58 4.34 11.50
C GLY A 70 4.21 2.87 11.63
N ASP A 71 3.55 2.25 10.65
CA ASP A 71 3.24 0.83 10.66
C ASP A 71 4.11 0.06 9.64
N ASN A 72 4.37 -1.21 9.89
CA ASN A 72 5.16 -2.06 9.01
C ASN A 72 4.26 -2.92 8.10
N MET A 73 4.86 -3.56 7.09
CA MET A 73 4.14 -4.40 6.14
C MET A 73 3.34 -5.52 6.81
N ARG A 74 3.92 -6.14 7.86
CA ARG A 74 3.28 -7.21 8.63
C ARG A 74 2.02 -6.71 9.34
N ASN A 75 2.07 -5.56 10.01
CA ASN A 75 0.93 -4.98 10.71
C ASN A 75 -0.16 -4.52 9.74
N THR A 76 0.21 -3.92 8.61
CA THR A 76 -0.75 -3.48 7.59
C THR A 76 -1.57 -4.64 7.03
N HIS A 77 -0.99 -5.84 6.97
CA HIS A 77 -1.63 -7.05 6.45
C HIS A 77 -2.08 -8.04 7.54
N HIS A 78 -2.00 -7.68 8.82
CA HIS A 78 -2.16 -8.61 9.96
C HIS A 78 -3.45 -9.45 9.90
N TRP A 79 -4.56 -8.87 9.49
CA TRP A 79 -5.88 -9.50 9.44
C TRP A 79 -6.13 -10.33 8.16
N MET A 80 -5.36 -10.06 7.10
CA MET A 80 -5.57 -10.69 5.80
C MET A 80 -4.98 -12.10 5.80
N VAL A 81 -5.81 -13.11 5.55
CA VAL A 81 -5.34 -14.47 5.29
C VAL A 81 -5.05 -14.59 3.81
N ILE A 82 -3.78 -14.60 3.45
CA ILE A 82 -3.30 -14.63 2.07
C ILE A 82 -2.38 -15.83 1.90
N PRO A 83 -2.88 -16.95 1.37
CA PRO A 83 -2.04 -18.11 1.05
C PRO A 83 -1.13 -17.83 -0.15
N ASP A 84 -0.09 -18.64 -0.32
CA ASP A 84 0.91 -18.50 -1.38
C ASP A 84 0.31 -18.40 -2.77
N ASP A 85 -0.67 -19.24 -3.10
CA ASP A 85 -1.32 -19.25 -4.41
C ASP A 85 -2.09 -17.95 -4.71
N LEU A 86 -2.65 -17.31 -3.70
CA LEU A 86 -3.32 -16.02 -3.84
C LEU A 86 -2.32 -14.89 -4.01
N PHE A 87 -1.22 -14.92 -3.27
CA PHE A 87 -0.12 -13.97 -3.45
C PHE A 87 0.47 -14.11 -4.87
N ASP A 88 0.73 -15.34 -5.32
CA ASP A 88 1.20 -15.60 -6.68
C ASP A 88 0.22 -15.14 -7.76
N HIS A 89 -1.09 -15.27 -7.51
CA HIS A 89 -2.11 -14.75 -8.41
C HIS A 89 -2.02 -13.22 -8.54
N ARG A 90 -1.89 -12.51 -7.42
CA ARG A 90 -1.66 -11.06 -7.39
C ARG A 90 -0.40 -10.67 -8.13
N GLN A 91 0.70 -11.41 -7.94
CA GLN A 91 1.98 -11.16 -8.60
C GLN A 91 1.89 -11.34 -10.13
N ARG A 92 1.22 -12.38 -10.60
CA ARG A 92 0.98 -12.57 -12.05
C ARG A 92 0.18 -11.42 -12.65
N LEU A 93 -0.85 -10.96 -11.95
CA LEU A 93 -1.65 -9.82 -12.38
C LEU A 93 -0.80 -8.55 -12.52
N MET A 94 0.11 -8.29 -11.56
CA MET A 94 1.03 -7.17 -11.65
C MET A 94 1.99 -7.30 -12.84
N VAL A 95 2.57 -8.49 -13.06
CA VAL A 95 3.47 -8.73 -14.20
C VAL A 95 2.76 -8.45 -15.53
N ASP A 96 1.51 -8.88 -15.68
CA ASP A 96 0.72 -8.62 -16.89
C ASP A 96 0.49 -7.12 -17.10
N VAL A 97 0.15 -6.40 -16.05
CA VAL A 97 0.01 -4.94 -16.09
C VAL A 97 1.31 -4.27 -16.52
N LEU A 98 2.43 -4.65 -15.93
CA LEU A 98 3.73 -4.05 -16.26
C LEU A 98 4.12 -4.29 -17.72
N ARG A 99 3.83 -5.47 -18.26
CA ARG A 99 4.03 -5.77 -19.70
C ARG A 99 3.14 -4.92 -20.58
N ASP A 100 1.86 -4.76 -20.23
CA ASP A 100 0.91 -3.93 -20.97
C ASP A 100 1.32 -2.45 -20.99
N HIS A 101 2.02 -2.00 -19.94
CA HIS A 101 2.61 -0.66 -19.86
C HIS A 101 4.02 -0.55 -20.49
N GLY A 102 4.48 -1.60 -21.18
CA GLY A 102 5.69 -1.59 -22.00
C GLY A 102 7.00 -1.69 -21.23
N LEU A 103 6.98 -2.17 -19.98
CA LEU A 103 8.22 -2.42 -19.24
C LEU A 103 8.97 -3.60 -19.84
N THR A 104 10.28 -3.49 -19.87
CA THR A 104 11.16 -4.61 -20.25
C THR A 104 11.15 -5.68 -19.16
N GLU A 105 11.47 -6.93 -19.51
CA GLU A 105 11.54 -8.03 -18.54
C GLU A 105 12.57 -7.75 -17.43
N ALA A 106 13.64 -7.02 -17.71
CA ALA A 106 14.61 -6.59 -16.70
C ALA A 106 14.01 -5.59 -15.71
N GLN A 107 13.22 -4.62 -16.18
CA GLN A 107 12.51 -3.66 -15.32
C GLN A 107 11.42 -4.37 -14.50
N ILE A 108 10.67 -5.29 -15.10
CA ILE A 108 9.67 -6.12 -14.41
C ILE A 108 10.34 -6.92 -13.30
N THR A 109 11.44 -7.60 -13.57
CA THR A 109 12.18 -8.35 -12.56
C THR A 109 12.62 -7.47 -11.39
N ARG A 110 13.14 -6.27 -11.68
CA ARG A 110 13.55 -5.32 -10.63
C ARG A 110 12.35 -4.86 -9.80
N TRP A 111 11.21 -4.54 -10.43
CA TRP A 111 9.98 -4.16 -9.72
C TRP A 111 9.49 -5.30 -8.84
N MET A 112 9.32 -6.50 -9.41
CA MET A 112 8.80 -7.65 -8.67
C MET A 112 9.70 -8.04 -7.50
N ASN A 113 11.00 -7.83 -7.57
CA ASN A 113 11.92 -8.06 -6.46
C ASN A 113 11.63 -7.14 -5.26
N PHE A 114 11.16 -5.92 -5.45
CA PHE A 114 10.73 -5.06 -4.34
C PHE A 114 9.51 -5.65 -3.62
N GLU A 115 8.56 -6.21 -4.35
CA GLU A 115 7.34 -6.77 -3.79
C GLU A 115 7.58 -8.16 -3.15
N GLU A 116 8.37 -9.01 -3.80
CA GLU A 116 8.68 -10.36 -3.29
C GLU A 116 9.40 -10.37 -1.95
N ARG A 117 10.18 -9.35 -1.66
CA ARG A 117 10.84 -9.22 -0.35
C ARG A 117 9.87 -9.17 0.82
N HIS A 118 8.63 -8.74 0.57
CA HIS A 118 7.59 -8.63 1.59
C HIS A 118 6.69 -9.87 1.69
N ARG A 119 6.92 -10.90 0.87
CA ARG A 119 6.16 -12.16 0.94
C ARG A 119 6.09 -12.72 2.37
N PRO A 120 7.19 -12.81 3.15
CA PRO A 120 7.15 -13.33 4.51
C PRO A 120 6.29 -12.51 5.48
N ASP A 121 6.07 -11.23 5.19
CA ASP A 121 5.26 -10.32 6.00
C ASP A 121 3.79 -10.27 5.57
N ILE A 122 3.43 -10.96 4.49
CA ILE A 122 2.09 -10.92 3.89
C ILE A 122 1.44 -12.32 3.87
N VAL A 123 2.18 -13.33 3.39
CA VAL A 123 1.66 -14.70 3.20
C VAL A 123 1.49 -15.41 4.52
N LYS A 124 0.29 -15.94 4.77
CA LYS A 124 -0.05 -16.68 6.00
C LYS A 124 -1.37 -17.43 5.89
N ASP A 125 -1.53 -18.45 6.74
CA ASP A 125 -2.72 -19.29 6.81
C ASP A 125 -3.73 -18.82 7.88
N ALA A 126 -3.31 -17.93 8.79
CA ALA A 126 -4.15 -17.38 9.84
C ALA A 126 -3.79 -15.91 10.10
N PRO A 127 -4.73 -15.09 10.61
CA PRO A 127 -4.43 -13.71 11.00
C PRO A 127 -3.31 -13.65 12.03
N TRP A 128 -2.51 -12.58 11.96
CA TRP A 128 -1.49 -12.28 12.97
C TRP A 128 -1.97 -11.21 13.94
N GLU A 129 -1.39 -11.20 15.13
CA GLU A 129 -1.55 -10.06 16.03
C GLU A 129 -0.83 -8.82 15.47
N ARG A 130 -1.46 -7.68 15.60
CA ARG A 130 -0.84 -6.39 15.33
C ARG A 130 0.02 -6.00 16.52
N MET A 131 1.29 -5.71 16.31
CA MET A 131 2.26 -5.48 17.36
C MET A 131 2.95 -4.13 17.23
N PHE A 132 3.20 -3.46 18.36
CA PHE A 132 4.13 -2.35 18.45
C PHE A 132 5.25 -2.73 19.44
N GLY A 133 6.44 -3.05 18.92
CA GLY A 133 7.45 -3.74 19.72
C GLY A 133 6.89 -5.07 20.25
N ASP A 134 6.93 -5.25 21.57
CA ASP A 134 6.41 -6.44 22.25
C ASP A 134 4.95 -6.27 22.76
N GLN A 135 4.31 -5.15 22.44
CA GLN A 135 2.96 -4.85 22.92
C GLN A 135 1.93 -5.16 21.83
N PRO A 136 0.90 -5.99 22.15
CA PRO A 136 -0.24 -6.18 21.26
C PRO A 136 -1.01 -4.87 21.06
N MET A 137 -1.39 -4.59 19.82
CA MET A 137 -2.18 -3.44 19.43
C MET A 137 -3.60 -3.89 19.02
N PRO A 138 -4.61 -3.02 19.10
CA PRO A 138 -5.93 -3.33 18.57
C PRO A 138 -5.86 -3.80 17.11
N ALA A 139 -6.54 -4.90 16.81
CA ALA A 139 -6.57 -5.51 15.47
C ALA A 139 -7.71 -5.01 14.60
N ASP A 140 -8.70 -4.35 15.18
CA ASP A 140 -9.87 -3.79 14.50
C ASP A 140 -10.41 -2.58 15.28
N GLY A 141 -11.33 -1.85 14.68
CA GLY A 141 -11.94 -0.67 15.26
C GLY A 141 -11.23 0.63 14.89
N TYR A 142 -11.41 1.63 15.74
CA TYR A 142 -10.91 2.97 15.48
C TYR A 142 -9.93 3.41 16.56
N GLU A 143 -8.86 4.04 16.13
CA GLU A 143 -7.92 4.77 16.98
C GLU A 143 -7.94 6.24 16.63
N ARG A 144 -7.67 7.09 17.61
CA ARG A 144 -7.54 8.52 17.40
C ARG A 144 -6.07 8.86 17.21
N GLU A 145 -5.76 9.49 16.09
CA GLU A 145 -4.40 9.91 15.77
C GLU A 145 -4.34 11.40 15.46
N THR A 146 -3.19 12.01 15.71
CA THR A 146 -2.87 13.36 15.25
C THR A 146 -1.92 13.25 14.10
N LEU A 147 -2.32 13.77 12.93
CA LEU A 147 -1.52 13.66 11.73
C LEU A 147 -0.35 14.65 11.76
N SER A 148 0.84 14.18 11.42
CA SER A 148 2.05 15.01 11.24
C SER A 148 2.17 15.62 9.84
N CYS A 149 1.37 15.15 8.88
CA CYS A 149 1.32 15.63 7.50
C CYS A 149 -0.13 15.77 7.03
N GLY A 150 -0.34 16.50 5.96
CA GLY A 150 -1.66 16.64 5.34
C GLY A 150 -2.19 15.30 4.78
N ALA A 151 -3.52 15.14 4.81
CA ALA A 151 -4.21 13.99 4.28
C ALA A 151 -5.59 14.37 3.74
N MET A 152 -6.28 13.40 3.13
CA MET A 152 -7.67 13.56 2.71
C MET A 152 -8.56 12.66 3.58
N CYS A 153 -9.71 13.17 3.99
CA CYS A 153 -10.72 12.37 4.66
C CYS A 153 -11.33 11.35 3.68
N ASP A 154 -11.24 10.07 3.99
CA ASP A 154 -11.81 9.01 3.14
C ASP A 154 -13.34 9.04 3.07
N HIS A 155 -13.99 9.72 4.03
CA HIS A 155 -15.44 9.74 4.11
C HIS A 155 -16.08 10.92 3.35
N CYS A 156 -15.52 12.13 3.46
CA CYS A 156 -16.10 13.33 2.84
C CYS A 156 -15.18 14.02 1.83
N GLY A 157 -13.95 13.54 1.63
CA GLY A 157 -13.00 14.14 0.70
C GLY A 157 -12.40 15.49 1.14
N ARG A 158 -12.67 15.93 2.39
CA ARG A 158 -12.09 17.16 2.92
C ARG A 158 -10.58 17.00 3.14
N GLU A 159 -9.81 18.02 2.83
CA GLU A 159 -8.42 18.10 3.22
C GLU A 159 -8.28 18.21 4.75
N ILE A 160 -7.37 17.41 5.30
CA ILE A 160 -7.01 17.37 6.72
C ILE A 160 -5.63 17.99 6.83
N GLN A 161 -5.49 19.02 7.67
CA GLN A 161 -4.23 19.72 7.85
C GLN A 161 -3.32 18.98 8.84
N PRO A 162 -1.98 19.16 8.75
CA PRO A 162 -1.07 18.72 9.80
C PRO A 162 -1.50 19.24 11.17
N GLY A 163 -1.46 18.41 12.20
CA GLY A 163 -1.90 18.73 13.54
C GLY A 163 -3.38 18.48 13.83
N GLU A 164 -4.19 18.15 12.82
CA GLU A 164 -5.58 17.74 13.07
C GLU A 164 -5.68 16.32 13.60
N SER A 165 -6.62 16.12 14.55
CA SER A 165 -6.96 14.81 15.07
C SER A 165 -7.96 14.10 14.15
N VAL A 166 -7.71 12.84 13.87
CA VAL A 166 -8.53 11.99 13.00
C VAL A 166 -8.92 10.70 13.71
N LEU A 167 -9.98 10.05 13.24
CA LEU A 167 -10.23 8.64 13.52
C LEU A 167 -9.60 7.79 12.41
N TYR A 168 -8.72 6.91 12.82
CA TYR A 168 -8.06 5.94 11.95
C TYR A 168 -8.68 4.56 12.15
N HIS A 169 -9.17 3.95 11.08
CA HIS A 169 -9.67 2.58 11.15
C HIS A 169 -8.50 1.61 11.06
N VAL A 170 -8.22 0.91 12.14
CA VAL A 170 -7.05 0.06 12.31
C VAL A 170 -6.89 -0.98 11.20
N ARG A 171 -7.99 -1.65 10.83
CA ARG A 171 -7.98 -2.71 9.84
C ARG A 171 -7.97 -2.19 8.39
N LEU A 172 -8.77 -1.18 8.09
CA LEU A 172 -8.92 -0.65 6.74
C LEU A 172 -7.89 0.43 6.41
N GLY A 173 -7.28 1.02 7.43
CA GLY A 173 -6.37 2.15 7.27
C GLY A 173 -7.07 3.42 6.79
N SER A 174 -8.39 3.50 6.86
CA SER A 174 -9.16 4.68 6.47
C SER A 174 -9.09 5.77 7.53
N ILE A 175 -9.14 7.02 7.08
CA ILE A 175 -9.03 8.21 7.94
C ILE A 175 -10.33 9.00 7.84
N SER A 176 -10.93 9.32 9.00
CA SER A 176 -12.11 10.19 9.10
C SER A 176 -11.76 11.48 9.83
N CYS A 177 -12.07 12.61 9.21
CA CYS A 177 -11.85 13.93 9.83
C CYS A 177 -12.80 14.18 11.00
N SER A 178 -12.52 15.21 11.81
CA SER A 178 -13.33 15.59 12.97
C SER A 178 -14.81 15.82 12.64
N HIS A 179 -15.14 16.34 11.46
CA HIS A 179 -16.53 16.56 11.04
C HIS A 179 -17.30 15.25 10.74
N CYS A 180 -16.60 14.20 10.32
CA CYS A 180 -17.22 12.91 10.03
C CYS A 180 -17.34 12.00 11.26
N GLN A 181 -16.72 12.35 12.37
CA GLN A 181 -16.74 11.57 13.62
C GLN A 181 -18.06 11.71 14.38
N THR A 182 -18.85 12.73 14.09
CA THR A 182 -20.11 13.01 14.79
C THR A 182 -21.28 12.12 14.42
N GLY A 183 -21.10 11.18 13.46
CA GLY A 183 -22.13 10.27 12.97
C GLY A 183 -22.03 8.81 13.43
N THR A 184 -21.04 8.43 14.23
CA THR A 184 -20.78 7.02 14.61
C THR A 184 -20.94 6.73 16.10
N ALA A 185 -21.71 7.56 16.81
CA ALA A 185 -22.15 7.25 18.17
C ALA A 185 -23.62 6.77 18.13
N SER A 186 -23.83 5.49 17.77
CA SER A 186 -25.07 4.72 18.07
C SER A 186 -24.76 3.25 17.99
#